data_19e2a4dd55a3dfa496dfc80c6cca8827
#
_entry.id   19e2a4dd55a3dfa496dfc80c6cca8827
#
_cell.length_a   1.000
_cell.length_b   1.000
_cell.length_c   1.000
_cell.angle_alpha   90.00
_cell.angle_beta   90.00
_cell.angle_gamma   90.00
#
_symmetry.space_group_name_H-M   'P 1'
#
loop_
_entity.id
_entity.type
_entity.pdbx_description
1 polymer ?
#
loop_
_entity_poly.entity_id
_entity_poly.type
_entity_poly.pdbx_seq_one_letter_code
_entity_poly.pdbx_strand_id
1 'polypeptide(L)'
;MNLTHYPENNLRTKIKVQLLSNPKFNPYKFSLKKFYRNLTSTIRVLPDFIIIGSGRAGTTALYSYLIQHPSIIPATTENNQPVADLHFFEYMISDKISWYKSHFPRKSKNSFVTGEFTSTYMYHENVPKRIFNLIPKIKLIVILRNPIDKAYSTYNQQLHFNEFTSSFEETIKAEFRRINLIKNHAEHQNHNPDFGNYVVPNIIRHGIYFNYLEKWFQIFSKDQIFVVDSNELENFTQQTLNKVFEFLDLPHHEIPNLSKINVGKYSPMSESTRKSLVEFYGPYNAKLNSLLKTNYDWNK
;
A
#
# COMPACT_ATOMS: atom_id res chain seq x y z
N MET A 1 -25.17 -10.63 7.76
CA MET A 1 -24.51 -9.40 8.29
C MET A 1 -25.09 -8.21 7.55
N ASN A 2 -25.87 -7.40 8.27
CA ASN A 2 -26.59 -6.26 7.70
C ASN A 2 -25.63 -5.14 7.29
N LEU A 3 -25.64 -4.80 6.00
CA LEU A 3 -24.88 -3.69 5.37
C LEU A 3 -25.53 -2.31 5.58
N THR A 4 -26.19 -2.08 6.71
CA THR A 4 -27.12 -0.95 6.88
C THR A 4 -26.60 0.23 7.71
N HIS A 5 -25.29 0.51 7.74
CA HIS A 5 -24.80 1.75 8.40
C HIS A 5 -23.64 2.41 7.65
N TYR A 6 -23.88 2.80 6.38
CA TYR A 6 -23.09 3.84 5.73
C TYR A 6 -23.98 5.07 5.55
N PRO A 7 -23.51 6.29 5.88
CA PRO A 7 -24.28 7.50 5.65
C PRO A 7 -24.57 7.64 4.16
N GLU A 8 -25.84 7.67 3.82
CA GLU A 8 -26.39 7.59 2.45
C GLU A 8 -26.04 8.76 1.50
N ASN A 9 -25.29 9.77 1.96
CA ASN A 9 -25.09 11.02 1.24
C ASN A 9 -23.69 11.26 0.67
N ASN A 10 -22.79 10.30 0.73
CA ASN A 10 -21.45 10.46 0.15
C ASN A 10 -21.47 10.00 -1.33
N LEU A 11 -21.12 10.90 -2.24
CA LEU A 11 -21.03 10.63 -3.68
C LEU A 11 -20.20 9.38 -3.99
N ARG A 12 -19.14 9.14 -3.22
CA ARG A 12 -18.27 7.95 -3.33
C ARG A 12 -19.02 6.67 -2.95
N THR A 13 -19.84 6.70 -1.91
CA THR A 13 -20.69 5.58 -1.52
C THR A 13 -21.73 5.29 -2.61
N LYS A 14 -22.35 6.33 -3.18
CA LYS A 14 -23.28 6.20 -4.31
C LYS A 14 -22.59 5.64 -5.55
N ILE A 15 -21.39 6.16 -5.91
CA ILE A 15 -20.60 5.66 -7.03
C ILE A 15 -20.16 4.20 -6.76
N LYS A 16 -19.71 3.88 -5.54
CA LYS A 16 -19.33 2.52 -5.16
C LYS A 16 -20.50 1.55 -5.21
N VAL A 17 -21.67 1.95 -4.71
CA VAL A 17 -22.91 1.18 -4.80
C VAL A 17 -23.34 1.02 -6.26
N GLN A 18 -23.27 2.08 -7.06
CA GLN A 18 -23.62 2.05 -8.48
C GLN A 18 -22.62 1.20 -9.30
N LEU A 19 -21.32 1.26 -8.99
CA LEU A 19 -20.30 0.38 -9.56
C LEU A 19 -20.51 -1.08 -9.13
N LEU A 20 -20.86 -1.32 -7.87
CA LEU A 20 -21.15 -2.66 -7.35
C LEU A 20 -22.48 -3.22 -7.90
N SER A 21 -23.44 -2.36 -8.22
CA SER A 21 -24.70 -2.77 -8.85
C SER A 21 -24.58 -3.00 -10.35
N ASN A 22 -23.56 -2.41 -11.01
CA ASN A 22 -23.33 -2.57 -12.44
C ASN A 22 -22.73 -3.97 -12.74
N PRO A 23 -23.38 -4.78 -13.62
CA PRO A 23 -22.87 -6.12 -13.99
C PRO A 23 -21.43 -6.13 -14.50
N LYS A 24 -20.98 -5.05 -15.13
CA LYS A 24 -19.61 -4.94 -15.68
C LYS A 24 -18.56 -4.68 -14.60
N PHE A 25 -18.93 -4.05 -13.49
CA PHE A 25 -17.99 -3.60 -12.45
C PHE A 25 -18.18 -4.30 -11.10
N ASN A 26 -19.26 -5.05 -10.92
CA ASN A 26 -19.47 -5.79 -9.68
C ASN A 26 -18.49 -6.99 -9.59
N PRO A 27 -17.49 -6.96 -8.70
CA PRO A 27 -16.53 -8.05 -8.55
C PRO A 27 -17.19 -9.35 -8.05
N TYR A 28 -18.42 -9.27 -7.53
CA TYR A 28 -19.18 -10.39 -7.01
C TYR A 28 -20.18 -10.97 -8.01
N LYS A 29 -20.39 -10.31 -9.18
CA LYS A 29 -21.24 -10.90 -10.21
C LYS A 29 -20.57 -12.07 -10.92
N PHE A 30 -21.37 -13.09 -11.20
CA PHE A 30 -20.95 -14.29 -11.92
C PHE A 30 -20.38 -13.90 -13.31
N SER A 31 -19.17 -14.34 -13.57
CA SER A 31 -18.51 -14.29 -14.87
C SER A 31 -17.92 -15.65 -15.16
N LEU A 32 -18.22 -16.19 -16.34
CA LEU A 32 -17.64 -17.46 -16.78
C LEU A 32 -16.11 -17.44 -16.74
N LYS A 33 -15.49 -16.31 -17.07
CA LYS A 33 -14.04 -16.14 -16.99
C LYS A 33 -13.53 -16.18 -15.53
N LYS A 34 -14.22 -15.53 -14.59
CA LYS A 34 -13.90 -15.61 -13.16
C LYS A 34 -14.06 -17.03 -12.64
N PHE A 35 -15.17 -17.66 -12.96
CA PHE A 35 -15.42 -19.06 -12.59
C PHE A 35 -14.31 -19.98 -13.09
N TYR A 36 -13.95 -19.90 -14.38
CA TYR A 36 -12.87 -20.66 -14.96
C TYR A 36 -11.50 -20.38 -14.29
N ARG A 37 -11.20 -19.12 -14.00
CA ARG A 37 -9.96 -18.76 -13.29
C ARG A 37 -9.93 -19.34 -11.87
N ASN A 38 -11.04 -19.31 -11.15
CA ASN A 38 -11.19 -19.96 -9.84
C ASN A 38 -11.03 -21.47 -9.93
N LEU A 39 -11.70 -22.12 -10.87
CA LEU A 39 -11.61 -23.56 -11.09
C LEU A 39 -10.16 -24.00 -11.39
N THR A 40 -9.42 -23.17 -12.12
CA THR A 40 -8.00 -23.43 -12.44
C THR A 40 -7.02 -22.96 -11.37
N SER A 41 -7.49 -22.56 -10.19
CA SER A 41 -6.63 -22.00 -9.12
C SER A 41 -5.59 -23.00 -8.60
N THR A 42 -5.88 -24.30 -8.63
CA THR A 42 -4.94 -25.34 -8.21
C THR A 42 -3.67 -25.42 -9.03
N ILE A 43 -3.75 -25.08 -10.32
CA ILE A 43 -2.61 -25.02 -11.23
C ILE A 43 -2.01 -23.63 -11.39
N ARG A 44 -2.45 -22.65 -10.59
CA ARG A 44 -1.91 -21.29 -10.57
C ARG A 44 -0.93 -21.13 -9.41
N VAL A 45 0.03 -20.24 -9.59
CA VAL A 45 1.02 -19.94 -8.58
C VAL A 45 0.48 -18.94 -7.54
N LEU A 46 1.17 -18.82 -6.42
CA LEU A 46 1.10 -17.68 -5.51
C LEU A 46 2.15 -16.64 -5.94
N PRO A 47 2.06 -15.38 -5.50
CA PRO A 47 3.04 -14.37 -5.85
C PRO A 47 4.43 -14.68 -5.26
N ASP A 48 5.47 -14.30 -5.98
CA ASP A 48 6.85 -14.32 -5.56
C ASP A 48 7.21 -13.05 -4.78
N PHE A 49 6.55 -11.93 -5.10
CA PHE A 49 6.72 -10.66 -4.38
C PHE A 49 5.40 -9.92 -4.16
N ILE A 50 5.38 -9.06 -3.14
CA ILE A 50 4.28 -8.12 -2.87
C ILE A 50 4.87 -6.74 -2.55
N ILE A 51 4.36 -5.70 -3.20
CA ILE A 51 4.60 -4.32 -2.78
C ILE A 51 3.55 -3.97 -1.72
N ILE A 52 3.96 -3.89 -0.46
CA ILE A 52 3.04 -3.76 0.69
C ILE A 52 2.67 -2.32 1.04
N GLY A 53 3.30 -1.35 0.41
CA GLY A 53 3.11 0.09 0.68
C GLY A 53 4.35 0.88 0.33
N SER A 54 4.40 2.15 0.68
CA SER A 54 3.39 2.96 1.35
C SER A 54 2.51 3.65 0.30
N GLY A 55 1.22 3.75 0.55
CA GLY A 55 0.33 4.54 -0.33
C GLY A 55 0.85 5.98 -0.48
N ARG A 56 0.71 6.57 -1.66
CA ARG A 56 1.19 7.91 -2.04
C ARG A 56 2.72 8.09 -2.07
N ALA A 57 3.47 7.00 -2.03
CA ALA A 57 4.93 7.00 -2.15
C ALA A 57 5.43 6.59 -3.55
N GLY A 58 4.55 6.19 -4.47
CA GLY A 58 4.93 5.77 -5.83
C GLY A 58 4.75 4.26 -6.10
N THR A 59 3.97 3.54 -5.29
CA THR A 59 3.71 2.10 -5.46
C THR A 59 3.16 1.75 -6.84
N THR A 60 2.23 2.57 -7.37
CA THR A 60 1.66 2.37 -8.71
C THR A 60 2.73 2.53 -9.79
N ALA A 61 3.60 3.55 -9.68
CA ALA A 61 4.67 3.77 -10.63
C ALA A 61 5.68 2.62 -10.60
N LEU A 62 6.14 2.24 -9.40
CA LEU A 62 7.06 1.13 -9.22
C LEU A 62 6.51 -0.16 -9.86
N TYR A 63 5.26 -0.53 -9.54
CA TYR A 63 4.64 -1.73 -10.11
C TYR A 63 4.51 -1.65 -11.63
N SER A 64 4.11 -0.48 -12.16
CA SER A 64 3.98 -0.25 -13.61
C SER A 64 5.31 -0.36 -14.36
N TYR A 65 6.42 -0.04 -13.70
CA TYR A 65 7.76 -0.25 -14.25
C TYR A 65 8.16 -1.71 -14.18
N LEU A 66 7.97 -2.36 -13.03
CA LEU A 66 8.35 -3.76 -12.83
C LEU A 66 7.68 -4.70 -13.82
N ILE A 67 6.39 -4.51 -14.10
CA ILE A 67 5.65 -5.38 -15.04
C ILE A 67 6.04 -5.22 -16.51
N GLN A 68 6.94 -4.29 -16.83
CA GLN A 68 7.55 -4.18 -18.16
C GLN A 68 8.77 -5.12 -18.33
N HIS A 69 9.28 -5.68 -17.22
CA HIS A 69 10.35 -6.66 -17.28
C HIS A 69 9.84 -7.98 -17.91
N PRO A 70 10.52 -8.55 -18.91
CA PRO A 70 10.01 -9.72 -19.68
C PRO A 70 9.79 -10.97 -18.82
N SER A 71 10.51 -11.11 -17.71
CA SER A 71 10.35 -12.22 -16.78
C SER A 71 9.32 -11.96 -15.67
N ILE A 72 8.65 -10.81 -15.65
CA ILE A 72 7.62 -10.51 -14.65
C ILE A 72 6.24 -10.63 -15.30
N ILE A 73 5.41 -11.52 -14.77
CA ILE A 73 4.00 -11.67 -15.16
C ILE A 73 3.13 -11.04 -14.09
N PRO A 74 2.38 -9.96 -14.38
CA PRO A 74 1.56 -9.29 -13.39
C PRO A 74 0.39 -10.15 -12.90
N ALA A 75 -0.12 -9.84 -11.70
CA ALA A 75 -1.45 -10.22 -11.32
C ALA A 75 -2.47 -9.53 -12.24
N THR A 76 -3.50 -10.24 -12.68
CA THR A 76 -4.45 -9.73 -13.69
C THR A 76 -5.90 -10.00 -13.31
N THR A 77 -6.78 -9.12 -13.80
CA THR A 77 -8.22 -9.36 -13.83
C THR A 77 -8.58 -10.48 -14.82
N GLU A 78 -9.86 -10.88 -14.84
CA GLU A 78 -10.38 -11.82 -15.82
C GLU A 78 -10.27 -11.35 -17.29
N ASN A 79 -10.04 -10.07 -17.51
CA ASN A 79 -9.82 -9.48 -18.83
C ASN A 79 -8.32 -9.28 -19.15
N ASN A 80 -7.44 -9.93 -18.38
CA ASN A 80 -5.98 -9.85 -18.52
C ASN A 80 -5.41 -8.43 -18.34
N GLN A 81 -6.12 -7.55 -17.65
CA GLN A 81 -5.58 -6.24 -17.29
C GLN A 81 -4.84 -6.37 -15.96
N PRO A 82 -3.66 -5.75 -15.80
CA PRO A 82 -2.98 -5.69 -14.52
C PRO A 82 -3.92 -5.20 -13.42
N VAL A 83 -3.86 -5.81 -12.25
CA VAL A 83 -4.71 -5.48 -11.11
C VAL A 83 -3.89 -4.86 -9.99
N ALA A 84 -4.48 -3.85 -9.36
CA ALA A 84 -3.95 -3.17 -8.19
C ALA A 84 -4.84 -3.42 -6.98
N ASP A 85 -4.27 -3.26 -5.79
CA ASP A 85 -4.99 -3.25 -4.51
C ASP A 85 -5.98 -4.42 -4.37
N LEU A 86 -5.46 -5.65 -4.38
CA LEU A 86 -6.27 -6.87 -4.20
C LEU A 86 -6.88 -6.96 -2.81
N HIS A 87 -6.28 -6.34 -1.79
CA HIS A 87 -6.73 -6.31 -0.40
C HIS A 87 -7.00 -7.69 0.21
N PHE A 88 -6.46 -8.76 -0.37
CA PHE A 88 -6.75 -10.13 0.06
C PHE A 88 -6.40 -10.37 1.53
N PHE A 89 -5.21 -9.97 1.95
CA PHE A 89 -4.74 -10.20 3.30
C PHE A 89 -5.36 -9.26 4.36
N GLU A 90 -5.99 -8.17 3.96
CA GLU A 90 -6.74 -7.30 4.90
C GLU A 90 -8.06 -7.92 5.32
N TYR A 91 -8.81 -8.42 4.35
CA TYR A 91 -10.14 -8.96 4.58
C TYR A 91 -10.17 -10.47 4.77
N MET A 92 -9.02 -11.13 4.73
CA MET A 92 -8.79 -12.57 4.69
C MET A 92 -10.03 -13.41 5.08
N ILE A 93 -10.85 -13.66 4.10
CA ILE A 93 -11.92 -14.64 4.18
C ILE A 93 -11.22 -15.96 3.83
N SER A 94 -11.02 -16.82 4.82
CA SER A 94 -10.23 -18.06 4.77
C SER A 94 -10.55 -18.96 3.56
N ASP A 95 -11.77 -18.86 3.04
CA ASP A 95 -12.29 -19.71 1.98
C ASP A 95 -12.00 -19.23 0.56
N LYS A 96 -11.20 -18.16 0.40
CA LYS A 96 -11.01 -17.51 -0.91
C LYS A 96 -9.58 -17.53 -1.44
N ILE A 97 -8.74 -18.44 -1.00
CA ILE A 97 -7.40 -18.60 -1.59
C ILE A 97 -7.46 -18.91 -3.09
N SER A 98 -8.47 -19.63 -3.54
CA SER A 98 -8.73 -19.89 -4.95
C SER A 98 -8.99 -18.60 -5.73
N TRP A 99 -9.74 -17.66 -5.13
CA TRP A 99 -9.97 -16.35 -5.70
C TRP A 99 -8.64 -15.56 -5.80
N TYR A 100 -7.82 -15.54 -4.74
CA TYR A 100 -6.53 -14.87 -4.77
C TYR A 100 -5.62 -15.44 -5.85
N LYS A 101 -5.45 -16.78 -5.86
CA LYS A 101 -4.66 -17.46 -6.88
C LYS A 101 -5.18 -17.24 -8.30
N SER A 102 -6.49 -17.01 -8.45
CA SER A 102 -7.08 -16.78 -9.77
C SER A 102 -6.52 -15.56 -10.50
N HIS A 103 -5.90 -14.61 -9.77
CA HIS A 103 -5.27 -13.41 -10.35
C HIS A 103 -3.88 -13.66 -10.92
N PHE A 104 -3.21 -14.75 -10.51
CA PHE A 104 -1.84 -15.06 -10.91
C PHE A 104 -1.77 -16.02 -12.10
N PRO A 105 -0.61 -16.11 -12.77
CA PRO A 105 -0.42 -17.01 -13.90
C PRO A 105 -0.52 -18.47 -13.50
N ARG A 106 -0.70 -19.34 -14.49
CA ARG A 106 -0.58 -20.78 -14.30
C ARG A 106 0.90 -21.16 -14.18
N LYS A 107 1.15 -22.28 -13.47
CA LYS A 107 2.47 -22.90 -13.46
C LYS A 107 2.94 -23.14 -14.90
N SER A 108 4.18 -22.81 -15.18
CA SER A 108 4.82 -23.00 -16.47
C SER A 108 6.15 -23.71 -16.30
N LYS A 109 6.67 -24.29 -17.39
CA LYS A 109 8.05 -24.80 -17.44
C LYS A 109 9.07 -23.68 -17.53
N ASN A 110 8.68 -22.54 -18.10
CA ASN A 110 9.53 -21.36 -18.17
C ASN A 110 9.55 -20.65 -16.82
N SER A 111 10.73 -20.23 -16.38
CA SER A 111 10.89 -19.44 -15.17
C SER A 111 10.30 -18.05 -15.37
N PHE A 112 9.52 -17.60 -14.43
CA PHE A 112 8.99 -16.23 -14.34
C PHE A 112 8.81 -15.85 -12.87
N VAL A 113 8.72 -14.55 -12.62
CA VAL A 113 8.36 -13.97 -11.33
C VAL A 113 6.99 -13.33 -11.44
N THR A 114 6.15 -13.45 -10.44
CA THR A 114 4.83 -12.79 -10.40
C THR A 114 4.60 -12.12 -9.07
N GLY A 115 3.87 -11.00 -9.09
CA GLY A 115 3.59 -10.27 -7.88
C GLY A 115 2.38 -9.37 -7.99
N GLU A 116 2.03 -8.76 -6.87
CA GLU A 116 0.97 -7.77 -6.75
C GLU A 116 1.45 -6.56 -5.95
N PHE A 117 0.63 -5.51 -5.93
CA PHE A 117 0.76 -4.47 -4.93
C PHE A 117 -0.58 -4.15 -4.28
N THR A 118 -0.54 -3.98 -2.96
CA THR A 118 -1.62 -3.43 -2.17
C THR A 118 -1.02 -2.42 -1.19
N SER A 119 -1.22 -1.15 -1.50
CA SER A 119 -0.51 -0.04 -0.88
C SER A 119 -0.85 0.19 0.61
N THR A 120 -1.85 -0.51 1.13
CA THR A 120 -2.35 -0.42 2.50
C THR A 120 -1.90 -1.57 3.41
N TYR A 121 -1.36 -2.67 2.86
CA TYR A 121 -0.94 -3.84 3.65
C TYR A 121 0.02 -3.48 4.78
N MET A 122 0.93 -2.54 4.53
CA MET A 122 1.92 -2.10 5.50
C MET A 122 1.31 -1.68 6.84
N TYR A 123 0.07 -1.16 6.83
CA TYR A 123 -0.56 -0.54 7.99
C TYR A 123 -1.43 -1.48 8.82
N HIS A 124 -1.74 -2.67 8.31
CA HIS A 124 -2.60 -3.62 8.97
C HIS A 124 -1.85 -4.57 9.89
N GLU A 125 -2.29 -4.64 11.13
CA GLU A 125 -1.61 -5.39 12.19
C GLU A 125 -1.50 -6.91 11.91
N ASN A 126 -2.54 -7.50 11.32
CA ASN A 126 -2.61 -8.94 11.09
C ASN A 126 -2.04 -9.38 9.74
N VAL A 127 -1.84 -8.45 8.80
CA VAL A 127 -1.40 -8.77 7.43
C VAL A 127 -0.03 -9.44 7.39
N PRO A 128 0.99 -9.02 8.17
CA PRO A 128 2.29 -9.68 8.15
C PRO A 128 2.19 -11.18 8.49
N LYS A 129 1.47 -11.52 9.56
CA LYS A 129 1.27 -12.94 9.96
C LYS A 129 0.49 -13.74 8.92
N ARG A 130 -0.54 -13.13 8.30
CA ARG A 130 -1.36 -13.78 7.27
C ARG A 130 -0.54 -14.10 6.03
N ILE A 131 0.30 -13.17 5.59
CA ILE A 131 1.21 -13.37 4.46
C ILE A 131 2.23 -14.46 4.81
N PHE A 132 2.87 -14.37 5.96
CA PHE A 132 3.88 -15.35 6.38
C PHE A 132 3.32 -16.78 6.45
N ASN A 133 2.12 -16.93 6.99
CA ASN A 133 1.47 -18.25 7.09
C ASN A 133 1.15 -18.85 5.71
N LEU A 134 0.84 -18.03 4.72
CA LEU A 134 0.49 -18.52 3.37
C LEU A 134 1.71 -18.64 2.48
N ILE A 135 2.66 -17.68 2.56
CA ILE A 135 3.79 -17.55 1.65
C ILE A 135 5.06 -17.16 2.46
N PRO A 136 5.61 -18.06 3.28
CA PRO A 136 6.71 -17.73 4.21
C PRO A 136 8.01 -17.28 3.53
N LYS A 137 8.18 -17.58 2.23
CA LYS A 137 9.37 -17.22 1.44
C LYS A 137 9.15 -16.01 0.52
N ILE A 138 8.03 -15.30 0.69
CA ILE A 138 7.69 -14.13 -0.13
C ILE A 138 8.77 -13.03 -0.03
N LYS A 139 9.05 -12.35 -1.13
CA LYS A 139 9.83 -11.12 -1.15
C LYS A 139 8.89 -9.92 -1.03
N LEU A 140 9.19 -9.01 -0.11
CA LEU A 140 8.36 -7.85 0.19
C LEU A 140 9.07 -6.58 -0.25
N ILE A 141 8.35 -5.69 -0.90
CA ILE A 141 8.88 -4.39 -1.33
C ILE A 141 8.08 -3.31 -0.64
N VAL A 142 8.79 -2.36 -0.05
CA VAL A 142 8.23 -1.17 0.58
C VAL A 142 8.82 0.05 -0.11
N ILE A 143 8.00 0.99 -0.53
CA ILE A 143 8.47 2.29 -0.99
C ILE A 143 8.12 3.35 0.04
N LEU A 144 9.11 4.11 0.49
CA LEU A 144 8.97 5.18 1.47
C LEU A 144 9.18 6.54 0.81
N ARG A 145 8.44 7.52 1.27
CA ARG A 145 8.53 8.92 0.86
C ARG A 145 8.66 9.78 2.11
N ASN A 146 9.24 11.00 1.98
CA ASN A 146 9.16 11.99 3.05
C ASN A 146 7.73 11.99 3.64
N PRO A 147 7.54 11.67 4.93
CA PRO A 147 6.22 11.48 5.52
C PRO A 147 5.38 12.75 5.50
N ILE A 148 6.01 13.93 5.47
CA ILE A 148 5.35 15.24 5.37
C ILE A 148 4.71 15.38 3.98
N ASP A 149 5.47 15.13 2.93
CA ASP A 149 4.99 15.24 1.55
C ASP A 149 3.97 14.15 1.23
N LYS A 150 4.14 12.96 1.83
CA LYS A 150 3.13 11.88 1.76
C LYS A 150 1.82 12.30 2.42
N ALA A 151 1.88 12.87 3.63
CA ALA A 151 0.70 13.33 4.35
C ALA A 151 -0.07 14.37 3.53
N TYR A 152 0.64 15.36 3.00
CA TYR A 152 0.05 16.39 2.16
C TYR A 152 -0.53 15.84 0.84
N SER A 153 0.17 14.90 0.20
CA SER A 153 -0.32 14.22 -1.00
C SER A 153 -1.58 13.39 -0.71
N THR A 154 -1.67 12.75 0.46
CA THR A 154 -2.85 11.99 0.88
C THR A 154 -4.05 12.90 1.11
N TYR A 155 -3.83 14.02 1.81
CA TYR A 155 -4.86 15.03 2.04
C TYR A 155 -5.44 15.56 0.72
N ASN A 156 -4.56 16.01 -0.20
CA ASN A 156 -5.00 16.55 -1.49
C ASN A 156 -5.75 15.52 -2.34
N GLN A 157 -5.39 14.25 -2.27
CA GLN A 157 -6.13 13.18 -2.94
C GLN A 157 -7.54 13.03 -2.34
N GLN A 158 -7.65 13.03 -1.02
CA GLN A 158 -8.94 12.88 -0.35
C GLN A 158 -9.84 14.11 -0.53
N LEU A 159 -9.23 15.30 -0.57
CA LEU A 159 -9.93 16.53 -0.94
C LEU A 159 -10.51 16.45 -2.36
N HIS A 160 -9.74 15.94 -3.32
CA HIS A 160 -10.20 15.75 -4.69
C HIS A 160 -11.40 14.78 -4.78
N PHE A 161 -11.48 13.80 -3.89
CA PHE A 161 -12.63 12.89 -3.81
C PHE A 161 -13.76 13.40 -2.91
N ASN A 162 -13.74 14.68 -2.49
CA ASN A 162 -14.69 15.29 -1.56
C ASN A 162 -14.86 14.54 -0.23
N GLU A 163 -13.78 13.91 0.24
CA GLU A 163 -13.75 13.21 1.53
C GLU A 163 -13.46 14.15 2.70
N PHE A 164 -12.91 15.32 2.41
CA PHE A 164 -12.60 16.37 3.38
C PHE A 164 -13.35 17.66 3.07
N THR A 165 -13.75 18.32 4.18
CA THR A 165 -14.28 19.69 4.18
C THR A 165 -13.39 20.64 4.97
N SER A 166 -12.46 20.11 5.79
CA SER A 166 -11.56 20.87 6.64
C SER A 166 -10.25 21.16 5.91
N SER A 167 -9.57 22.25 6.31
CA SER A 167 -8.22 22.55 5.84
C SER A 167 -7.21 21.48 6.26
N PHE A 168 -6.04 21.46 5.63
CA PHE A 168 -4.95 20.55 6.00
C PHE A 168 -4.50 20.78 7.44
N GLU A 169 -4.39 22.03 7.84
CA GLU A 169 -4.00 22.45 9.19
C GLU A 169 -4.99 21.97 10.27
N GLU A 170 -6.29 22.08 10.02
CA GLU A 170 -7.33 21.58 10.93
C GLU A 170 -7.28 20.06 11.04
N THR A 171 -7.11 19.38 9.89
CA THR A 171 -6.97 17.93 9.84
C THR A 171 -5.78 17.43 10.63
N ILE A 172 -4.62 18.10 10.50
CA ILE A 172 -3.40 17.78 11.27
C ILE A 172 -3.62 17.99 12.76
N LYS A 173 -4.20 19.13 13.16
CA LYS A 173 -4.48 19.43 14.57
C LYS A 173 -5.39 18.38 15.20
N ALA A 174 -6.42 17.94 14.48
CA ALA A 174 -7.33 16.90 14.94
C ALA A 174 -6.61 15.56 15.12
N GLU A 175 -5.74 15.21 14.15
CA GLU A 175 -4.99 13.95 14.21
C GLU A 175 -3.91 13.95 15.29
N PHE A 176 -3.23 15.07 15.53
CA PHE A 176 -2.31 15.23 16.67
C PHE A 176 -3.00 15.03 18.02
N ARG A 177 -4.19 15.65 18.21
CA ARG A 177 -4.97 15.45 19.42
C ARG A 177 -5.29 13.97 19.65
N ARG A 178 -5.69 13.26 18.58
CA ARG A 178 -6.00 11.83 18.64
C ARG A 178 -4.77 10.99 18.98
N ILE A 179 -3.63 11.26 18.36
CA ILE A 179 -2.38 10.53 18.63
C ILE A 179 -1.97 10.71 20.10
N ASN A 180 -2.09 11.90 20.65
CA ASN A 180 -1.77 12.19 22.03
C ASN A 180 -2.76 11.49 22.99
N LEU A 181 -4.06 11.47 22.68
CA LEU A 181 -5.05 10.72 23.46
C LEU A 181 -4.73 9.22 23.47
N ILE A 182 -4.38 8.64 22.32
CA ILE A 182 -3.99 7.22 22.24
C ILE A 182 -2.75 6.94 23.10
N LYS A 183 -1.73 7.80 23.08
CA LYS A 183 -0.55 7.65 23.93
C LYS A 183 -0.90 7.65 25.40
N ASN A 184 -1.69 8.63 25.84
CA ASN A 184 -2.08 8.76 27.24
C ASN A 184 -2.96 7.59 27.71
N HIS A 185 -3.85 7.08 26.87
CA HIS A 185 -4.65 5.89 27.19
C HIS A 185 -3.86 4.58 27.16
N ALA A 186 -2.87 4.43 26.26
CA ALA A 186 -2.01 3.26 26.20
C ALA A 186 -1.08 3.15 27.43
N GLU A 187 -0.73 4.27 28.06
CA GLU A 187 0.01 4.30 29.31
C GLU A 187 -0.83 3.83 30.52
N HIS A 188 -2.16 3.89 30.41
CA HIS A 188 -3.09 3.55 31.49
C HIS A 188 -3.89 2.25 31.30
N GLN A 189 -3.96 1.73 30.09
CA GLN A 189 -4.67 0.48 29.80
C GLN A 189 -4.04 -0.26 28.61
N ASN A 190 -3.83 -1.56 28.78
CA ASN A 190 -3.37 -2.50 27.73
C ASN A 190 -4.43 -2.74 26.61
N HIS A 191 -5.33 -1.82 26.36
CA HIS A 191 -6.37 -1.94 25.34
C HIS A 191 -6.19 -0.85 24.28
N ASN A 192 -6.12 -1.27 23.03
CA ASN A 192 -6.18 -0.39 21.86
C ASN A 192 -7.61 0.22 21.82
N PRO A 193 -7.80 1.52 22.07
CA PRO A 193 -9.14 2.09 22.07
C PRO A 193 -9.72 1.99 20.66
N ASP A 194 -10.78 1.20 20.53
CA ASP A 194 -11.63 1.16 19.34
C ASP A 194 -12.42 2.50 19.31
N PHE A 195 -11.82 3.50 18.71
CA PHE A 195 -12.50 4.77 18.45
C PHE A 195 -13.48 4.54 17.32
N GLY A 196 -14.70 4.10 17.70
CA GLY A 196 -15.80 3.83 16.80
C GLY A 196 -15.87 4.79 15.61
N ASN A 197 -16.29 4.28 14.51
CA ASN A 197 -16.66 4.80 13.18
C ASN A 197 -16.42 6.29 12.77
N TYR A 198 -15.65 7.06 13.53
CA TYR A 198 -15.15 8.35 13.08
C TYR A 198 -13.95 8.11 12.16
N VAL A 199 -14.19 8.22 10.86
CA VAL A 199 -13.16 8.21 9.82
C VAL A 199 -12.32 9.48 9.95
N VAL A 200 -11.53 9.58 11.02
CA VAL A 200 -10.44 10.55 11.04
C VAL A 200 -9.33 9.93 10.20
N PRO A 201 -8.94 10.60 9.14
CA PRO A 201 -7.92 10.05 8.25
C PRO A 201 -6.60 9.83 9.00
N ASN A 202 -6.00 8.68 8.81
CA ASN A 202 -4.68 8.37 9.36
C ASN A 202 -3.55 8.98 8.50
N ILE A 203 -3.69 10.25 8.12
CA ILE A 203 -2.76 10.93 7.21
C ILE A 203 -1.38 11.00 7.81
N ILE A 204 -1.29 11.48 9.05
CA ILE A 204 -0.03 11.64 9.79
C ILE A 204 0.44 10.30 10.34
N ARG A 205 -0.46 9.54 10.96
CA ARG A 205 -0.12 8.25 11.58
C ARG A 205 0.52 7.30 10.56
N HIS A 206 0.02 7.23 9.34
CA HIS A 206 0.60 6.41 8.27
C HIS A 206 1.99 6.87 7.80
N GLY A 207 2.46 8.03 8.22
CA GLY A 207 3.83 8.50 8.01
C GLY A 207 4.81 8.05 9.10
N ILE A 208 4.33 7.49 10.21
CA ILE A 208 5.18 6.94 11.27
C ILE A 208 5.64 5.53 10.86
N TYR A 209 6.47 5.44 9.85
CA TYR A 209 6.86 4.17 9.22
C TYR A 209 7.53 3.18 10.17
N PHE A 210 8.30 3.69 11.14
CA PHE A 210 8.98 2.86 12.14
C PHE A 210 8.01 1.91 12.83
N ASN A 211 6.87 2.39 13.31
CA ASN A 211 5.90 1.61 14.08
C ASN A 211 5.29 0.44 13.28
N TYR A 212 5.26 0.58 11.97
CA TYR A 212 4.76 -0.49 11.07
C TYR A 212 5.88 -1.43 10.68
N LEU A 213 7.01 -0.91 10.18
CA LEU A 213 8.12 -1.74 9.68
C LEU A 213 8.78 -2.58 10.77
N GLU A 214 8.84 -2.07 12.01
CA GLU A 214 9.33 -2.86 13.15
C GLU A 214 8.55 -4.19 13.28
N LYS A 215 7.21 -4.17 13.14
CA LYS A 215 6.36 -5.38 13.20
C LYS A 215 6.63 -6.33 12.02
N TRP A 216 6.88 -5.78 10.82
CA TRP A 216 7.22 -6.57 9.66
C TRP A 216 8.57 -7.28 9.84
N PHE A 217 9.58 -6.58 10.35
CA PHE A 217 10.90 -7.15 10.62
C PHE A 217 10.94 -8.15 11.81
N GLN A 218 9.90 -8.18 12.64
CA GLN A 218 9.73 -9.21 13.66
C GLN A 218 9.26 -10.56 13.07
N ILE A 219 8.67 -10.55 11.89
CA ILE A 219 8.05 -11.72 11.25
C ILE A 219 8.87 -12.19 10.03
N PHE A 220 9.38 -11.26 9.25
CA PHE A 220 10.18 -11.53 8.06
C PHE A 220 11.65 -11.18 8.29
N SER A 221 12.54 -11.97 7.70
CA SER A 221 13.97 -11.65 7.71
C SER A 221 14.27 -10.37 6.92
N LYS A 222 15.40 -9.72 7.22
CA LYS A 222 15.80 -8.50 6.50
C LYS A 222 16.00 -8.75 5.01
N ASP A 223 16.45 -9.93 4.63
CA ASP A 223 16.67 -10.32 3.23
C ASP A 223 15.36 -10.50 2.44
N GLN A 224 14.24 -10.57 3.14
CA GLN A 224 12.91 -10.66 2.51
C GLN A 224 12.24 -9.30 2.31
N ILE A 225 12.76 -8.22 2.88
CA ILE A 225 12.14 -6.89 2.80
C ILE A 225 13.11 -5.91 2.14
N PHE A 226 12.76 -5.44 0.95
CA PHE A 226 13.50 -4.40 0.24
C PHE A 226 12.79 -3.05 0.38
N VAL A 227 13.52 -2.05 0.86
CA VAL A 227 12.98 -0.69 1.05
C VAL A 227 13.50 0.22 -0.05
N VAL A 228 12.58 0.80 -0.81
CA VAL A 228 12.84 1.75 -1.90
C VAL A 228 12.62 3.16 -1.38
N ASP A 229 13.55 4.08 -1.64
CA ASP A 229 13.32 5.50 -1.47
C ASP A 229 12.56 6.06 -2.68
N SER A 230 11.44 6.72 -2.43
CA SER A 230 10.64 7.39 -3.47
C SER A 230 11.44 8.45 -4.23
N ASN A 231 12.36 9.13 -3.56
CA ASN A 231 13.23 10.12 -4.19
C ASN A 231 14.28 9.47 -5.10
N GLU A 232 14.85 8.33 -4.69
CA GLU A 232 15.74 7.54 -5.57
C GLU A 232 14.95 7.00 -6.78
N LEU A 233 13.73 6.50 -6.56
CA LEU A 233 12.89 6.02 -7.66
C LEU A 233 12.54 7.15 -8.63
N GLU A 234 12.34 8.37 -8.17
CA GLU A 234 12.00 9.51 -9.03
C GLU A 234 13.19 10.02 -9.83
N ASN A 235 14.37 10.13 -9.21
CA ASN A 235 15.53 10.80 -9.81
C ASN A 235 16.52 9.82 -10.47
N PHE A 236 16.54 8.57 -10.04
CA PHE A 236 17.45 7.51 -10.51
C PHE A 236 16.66 6.25 -10.84
N THR A 237 15.58 6.39 -11.61
CA THR A 237 14.57 5.35 -11.82
C THR A 237 15.17 4.02 -12.26
N GLN A 238 15.96 4.00 -13.35
CA GLN A 238 16.53 2.77 -13.88
C GLN A 238 17.49 2.10 -12.88
N GLN A 239 18.34 2.88 -12.21
CA GLN A 239 19.28 2.34 -11.21
C GLN A 239 18.52 1.74 -10.01
N THR A 240 17.44 2.40 -9.59
CA THR A 240 16.58 1.89 -8.50
C THR A 240 15.88 0.60 -8.91
N LEU A 241 15.39 0.53 -10.15
CA LEU A 241 14.76 -0.69 -10.68
C LEU A 241 15.76 -1.84 -10.78
N ASN A 242 17.01 -1.59 -11.16
CA ASN A 242 18.04 -2.62 -11.21
C ASN A 242 18.29 -3.23 -9.82
N LYS A 243 18.33 -2.42 -8.75
CA LYS A 243 18.41 -2.92 -7.36
C LYS A 243 17.18 -3.80 -7.00
N VAL A 244 15.99 -3.42 -7.46
CA VAL A 244 14.77 -4.22 -7.25
C VAL A 244 14.83 -5.53 -8.04
N PHE A 245 15.33 -5.52 -9.27
CA PHE A 245 15.52 -6.74 -10.07
C PHE A 245 16.51 -7.70 -9.41
N GLU A 246 17.65 -7.20 -8.91
CA GLU A 246 18.59 -7.99 -8.13
C GLU A 246 17.92 -8.62 -6.90
N PHE A 247 17.16 -7.82 -6.15
CA PHE A 247 16.39 -8.32 -5.01
C PHE A 247 15.39 -9.41 -5.41
N LEU A 248 14.82 -9.35 -6.60
CA LEU A 248 13.88 -10.35 -7.13
C LEU A 248 14.58 -11.54 -7.83
N ASP A 249 15.91 -11.63 -7.78
CA ASP A 249 16.75 -12.61 -8.50
C ASP A 249 16.55 -12.56 -10.02
N LEU A 250 16.35 -11.36 -10.56
CA LEU A 250 16.16 -11.11 -11.99
C LEU A 250 17.38 -10.41 -12.58
N PRO A 251 17.71 -10.66 -13.85
CA PRO A 251 18.72 -9.89 -14.54
C PRO A 251 18.30 -8.43 -14.70
N HIS A 252 19.28 -7.52 -14.83
CA HIS A 252 18.99 -6.14 -15.18
C HIS A 252 18.29 -6.07 -16.53
N HIS A 253 17.35 -5.15 -16.64
CA HIS A 253 16.58 -4.90 -17.85
C HIS A 253 16.27 -3.41 -17.99
N GLU A 254 16.57 -2.83 -19.15
CA GLU A 254 16.22 -1.44 -19.44
C GLU A 254 14.70 -1.32 -19.67
N ILE A 255 14.05 -0.50 -18.83
CA ILE A 255 12.61 -0.32 -18.91
C ILE A 255 12.23 0.71 -19.97
N PRO A 256 11.46 0.32 -21.00
CA PRO A 256 11.18 1.17 -22.16
C PRO A 256 10.38 2.43 -21.82
N ASN A 257 9.50 2.36 -20.83
CA ASN A 257 8.61 3.48 -20.48
C ASN A 257 8.71 3.81 -19.00
N LEU A 258 9.44 4.89 -18.71
CA LEU A 258 9.60 5.48 -17.37
C LEU A 258 8.76 6.74 -17.18
N SER A 259 7.62 6.85 -17.87
CA SER A 259 6.72 7.99 -17.72
C SER A 259 6.28 8.19 -16.28
N LYS A 260 6.32 9.43 -15.80
CA LYS A 260 5.84 9.76 -14.46
C LYS A 260 4.33 9.48 -14.35
N ILE A 261 3.93 8.74 -13.32
CA ILE A 261 2.56 8.31 -13.08
C ILE A 261 2.02 9.00 -11.84
N ASN A 262 0.79 9.53 -11.92
CA ASN A 262 0.06 10.14 -10.81
C ASN A 262 0.76 11.33 -10.13
N VAL A 263 1.37 12.21 -10.91
CA VAL A 263 1.96 13.45 -10.40
C VAL A 263 0.86 14.41 -9.95
N GLY A 264 0.75 14.64 -8.66
CA GLY A 264 -0.18 15.62 -8.11
C GLY A 264 0.32 17.05 -8.32
N LYS A 265 -0.59 17.95 -8.74
CA LYS A 265 -0.35 19.39 -8.79
C LYS A 265 -1.24 20.05 -7.74
N TYR A 266 -0.65 20.63 -6.73
CA TYR A 266 -1.34 21.34 -5.65
C TYR A 266 -0.45 22.47 -5.10
N SER A 267 -1.10 23.45 -4.44
CA SER A 267 -0.38 24.59 -3.84
C SER A 267 0.61 24.11 -2.76
N PRO A 268 1.72 24.82 -2.53
CA PRO A 268 2.62 24.48 -1.45
C PRO A 268 1.93 24.52 -0.09
N MET A 269 2.37 23.64 0.82
CA MET A 269 2.01 23.68 2.23
C MET A 269 2.59 24.93 2.90
N SER A 270 1.93 25.45 3.97
CA SER A 270 2.49 26.56 4.74
C SER A 270 3.78 26.12 5.46
N GLU A 271 4.76 27.03 5.56
CA GLU A 271 6.03 26.76 6.24
C GLU A 271 5.85 26.42 7.71
N SER A 272 4.91 27.07 8.40
CA SER A 272 4.60 26.80 9.80
C SER A 272 4.08 25.37 9.99
N THR A 273 3.23 24.88 9.08
CA THR A 273 2.71 23.52 9.08
C THR A 273 3.84 22.52 8.82
N ARG A 274 4.69 22.78 7.82
CA ARG A 274 5.84 21.93 7.53
C ARG A 274 6.76 21.80 8.75
N LYS A 275 7.10 22.92 9.40
CA LYS A 275 7.92 22.94 10.61
C LYS A 275 7.33 22.07 11.72
N SER A 276 6.04 22.22 12.01
CA SER A 276 5.35 21.38 13.01
C SER A 276 5.40 19.88 12.68
N LEU A 277 5.31 19.52 11.41
CA LEU A 277 5.43 18.14 10.96
C LEU A 277 6.86 17.61 11.03
N VAL A 278 7.87 18.43 10.73
CA VAL A 278 9.29 18.11 10.93
C VAL A 278 9.56 17.77 12.39
N GLU A 279 9.13 18.64 13.30
CA GLU A 279 9.27 18.41 14.75
C GLU A 279 8.57 17.13 15.20
N PHE A 280 7.36 16.88 14.69
CA PHE A 280 6.60 15.68 15.01
C PHE A 280 7.25 14.39 14.51
N TYR A 281 7.68 14.35 13.24
CA TYR A 281 8.25 13.13 12.66
C TYR A 281 9.72 12.88 13.03
N GLY A 282 10.46 13.91 13.44
CA GLY A 282 11.89 13.82 13.72
C GLY A 282 12.30 12.62 14.58
N PRO A 283 11.72 12.39 15.75
CA PRO A 283 12.04 11.25 16.61
C PRO A 283 11.74 9.89 15.96
N TYR A 284 10.68 9.79 15.16
CA TYR A 284 10.29 8.55 14.46
C TYR A 284 11.19 8.28 13.25
N ASN A 285 11.58 9.32 12.53
CA ASN A 285 12.52 9.22 11.42
C ASN A 285 13.92 8.78 11.92
N ALA A 286 14.37 9.27 13.06
CA ALA A 286 15.61 8.82 13.68
C ALA A 286 15.59 7.32 14.02
N LYS A 287 14.47 6.82 14.60
CA LYS A 287 14.27 5.38 14.86
C LYS A 287 14.23 4.57 13.57
N LEU A 288 13.57 5.08 12.54
CA LEU A 288 13.49 4.43 11.24
C LEU A 288 14.88 4.30 10.60
N ASN A 289 15.67 5.38 10.61
CA ASN A 289 17.03 5.40 10.09
C ASN A 289 17.92 4.35 10.81
N SER A 290 17.79 4.23 12.13
CA SER A 290 18.50 3.21 12.93
C SER A 290 18.06 1.79 12.53
N LEU A 291 16.75 1.54 12.37
CA LEU A 291 16.19 0.25 11.99
C LEU A 291 16.68 -0.21 10.61
N LEU A 292 16.64 0.70 9.64
CA LEU A 292 16.97 0.45 8.24
C LEU A 292 18.47 0.61 7.93
N LYS A 293 19.26 1.17 8.85
CA LYS A 293 20.65 1.59 8.64
C LYS A 293 20.79 2.56 7.46
N THR A 294 19.86 3.51 7.36
CA THR A 294 19.80 4.57 6.35
C THR A 294 20.04 5.94 6.97
N ASN A 295 20.13 6.96 6.12
CA ASN A 295 20.26 8.34 6.55
C ASN A 295 19.28 9.22 5.75
N TYR A 296 17.98 8.91 5.85
CA TYR A 296 16.96 9.75 5.22
C TYR A 296 16.94 11.14 5.86
N ASP A 297 17.23 12.17 5.06
CA ASP A 297 17.11 13.57 5.46
C ASP A 297 15.72 14.11 5.08
N TRP A 298 14.72 13.76 5.88
CA TRP A 298 13.32 14.21 5.70
C TRP A 298 12.96 15.44 6.57
N ASN A 299 13.96 16.16 7.02
CA ASN A 299 13.79 17.34 7.87
C ASN A 299 13.70 18.66 7.08
N LYS A 300 13.60 18.57 5.76
CA LYS A 300 13.47 19.72 4.84
C LYS A 300 12.05 19.93 4.37
#